data_2384503b33d0541a391707edb8d41aff
#
_entry.id   2384503b33d0541a391707edb8d41aff
#
_cell.length_a   1.000
_cell.length_b   1.000
_cell.length_c   1.000
_cell.angle_alpha   90.00
_cell.angle_beta   90.00
_cell.angle_gamma   90.00
#
_symmetry.space_group_name_H-M   'P 1'
#
loop_
_entity.id
_entity.type
_entity.pdbx_description
1 polymer ?
#
loop_
_entity_poly.entity_id
_entity_poly.type
_entity_poly.pdbx_seq_one_letter_code
_entity_poly.pdbx_strand_id
1 'polypeptide(L)'
;MSTKIKRIFLWSSPRNISTTLMYSFAQRGDTQVHDEPLYGYYLSVTDAKEYHPGASEIMNSMKCNGDEVIHDMLTVDTASIQFFKNMGHHLLKLDRSFLKKGFNIILTRDPKRMIVSFSKVISNPTMKDIGYKDQAELKQYFESEGIEFMVVDSKDILLDPRNSLKNICMKAGIPFDEAMLSWEKGARPEDGIWAEFWYKNIHNSEGFLHYQENKEDIAQDLIPLHEEASKYYDTLTKL
;
A
#
# COMPACT_ATOMS: atom_id res chain seq x y z
N MET A 1 -27.73 10.33 14.75
CA MET A 1 -26.33 10.81 14.95
C MET A 1 -25.55 10.40 13.70
N SER A 2 -24.97 11.35 12.97
CA SER A 2 -24.10 11.01 11.83
C SER A 2 -22.90 10.23 12.35
N THR A 3 -22.77 8.97 11.96
CA THR A 3 -21.58 8.16 12.29
C THR A 3 -20.38 8.82 11.62
N LYS A 4 -19.39 9.20 12.42
CA LYS A 4 -18.16 9.82 11.92
C LYS A 4 -17.44 8.79 11.04
N ILE A 5 -17.26 9.11 9.76
CA ILE A 5 -16.57 8.24 8.81
C ILE A 5 -15.12 8.04 9.25
N LYS A 6 -14.71 6.79 9.34
CA LYS A 6 -13.34 6.40 9.66
C LYS A 6 -12.54 6.24 8.36
N ARG A 7 -11.46 6.99 8.23
CA ARG A 7 -10.53 6.87 7.10
C ARG A 7 -9.26 6.15 7.54
N ILE A 8 -8.85 5.16 6.76
CA ILE A 8 -7.62 4.40 6.97
C ILE A 8 -6.79 4.54 5.70
N PHE A 9 -5.60 5.12 5.83
CA PHE A 9 -4.65 5.30 4.74
C PHE A 9 -3.53 4.28 4.88
N LEU A 10 -3.43 3.35 3.94
CA LEU A 10 -2.32 2.42 3.80
C LEU A 10 -1.28 3.01 2.86
N TRP A 11 -0.05 3.13 3.33
CA TRP A 11 1.12 3.61 2.59
C TRP A 11 2.12 2.48 2.42
N SER A 12 2.21 1.94 1.22
CA SER A 12 3.02 0.77 0.91
C SER A 12 4.16 1.12 -0.04
N SER A 13 5.11 0.19 -0.17
CA SER A 13 5.95 0.03 -1.34
C SER A 13 5.37 -1.06 -2.25
N PRO A 14 5.78 -1.17 -3.52
CA PRO A 14 5.31 -2.24 -4.38
C PRO A 14 5.65 -3.62 -3.81
N ARG A 15 4.88 -4.64 -4.17
CA ARG A 15 5.10 -6.06 -3.80
C ARG A 15 5.10 -6.37 -2.29
N ASN A 16 4.48 -5.52 -1.49
CA ASN A 16 4.40 -5.64 -0.02
C ASN A 16 3.11 -6.27 0.50
N ILE A 17 2.37 -7.02 -0.30
CA ILE A 17 1.05 -7.59 0.03
C ILE A 17 -0.05 -6.54 0.35
N SER A 18 0.12 -5.29 -0.10
CA SER A 18 -0.87 -4.23 0.13
C SER A 18 -2.24 -4.57 -0.46
N THR A 19 -2.27 -5.21 -1.63
CA THR A 19 -3.53 -5.67 -2.25
C THR A 19 -4.18 -6.80 -1.44
N THR A 20 -3.38 -7.69 -0.84
CA THR A 20 -3.88 -8.72 0.08
C THR A 20 -4.59 -8.08 1.28
N LEU A 21 -3.99 -7.03 1.85
CA LEU A 21 -4.59 -6.29 2.96
C LEU A 21 -5.84 -5.52 2.50
N MET A 22 -5.83 -4.92 1.31
CA MET A 22 -7.03 -4.30 0.72
C MET A 22 -8.16 -5.31 0.53
N TYR A 23 -7.88 -6.51 -0.02
CA TYR A 23 -8.87 -7.57 -0.17
C TYR A 23 -9.43 -8.04 1.16
N SER A 24 -8.60 -8.14 2.19
CA SER A 24 -9.01 -8.42 3.56
C SER A 24 -10.01 -7.39 4.09
N PHE A 25 -9.72 -6.09 3.93
CA PHE A 25 -10.62 -5.02 4.35
C PHE A 25 -11.90 -4.97 3.53
N ALA A 26 -11.87 -5.36 2.25
CA ALA A 26 -13.04 -5.42 1.37
C ALA A 26 -14.07 -6.49 1.78
N GLN A 27 -13.69 -7.47 2.64
CA GLN A 27 -14.64 -8.48 3.13
C GLN A 27 -15.56 -7.96 4.22
N ARG A 28 -15.28 -6.78 4.78
CA ARG A 28 -16.11 -6.18 5.83
C ARG A 28 -17.33 -5.53 5.21
N GLY A 29 -18.51 -5.78 5.76
CA GLY A 29 -19.77 -5.17 5.30
C GLY A 29 -19.89 -3.67 5.57
N ASP A 30 -18.99 -3.08 6.38
CA ASP A 30 -18.98 -1.67 6.77
C ASP A 30 -17.87 -0.85 6.09
N THR A 31 -17.10 -1.46 5.16
CA THR A 31 -15.89 -0.87 4.58
C THR A 31 -15.99 -0.76 3.06
N GLN A 32 -15.65 0.41 2.52
CA GLN A 32 -15.33 0.60 1.10
C GLN A 32 -13.80 0.70 0.95
N VAL A 33 -13.25 -0.03 0.00
CA VAL A 33 -11.81 0.03 -0.33
C VAL A 33 -11.59 0.80 -1.61
N HIS A 34 -10.41 1.44 -1.70
CA HIS A 34 -9.99 2.25 -2.84
C HIS A 34 -8.57 1.86 -3.22
N ASP A 35 -8.40 1.39 -4.46
CA ASP A 35 -7.14 0.90 -4.97
C ASP A 35 -6.34 2.03 -5.62
N GLU A 36 -5.25 2.43 -5.01
CA GLU A 36 -4.25 3.40 -5.48
C GLU A 36 -4.82 4.69 -6.13
N PRO A 37 -5.71 5.44 -5.45
CA PRO A 37 -6.36 6.61 -6.05
C PRO A 37 -5.37 7.66 -6.58
N LEU A 38 -4.15 7.73 -6.04
CA LEU A 38 -3.09 8.66 -6.48
C LEU A 38 -2.22 8.15 -7.64
N TYR A 39 -2.49 6.95 -8.20
CA TYR A 39 -1.61 6.38 -9.22
C TYR A 39 -1.62 7.18 -10.54
N GLY A 40 -2.78 7.62 -11.01
CA GLY A 40 -2.88 8.48 -12.20
C GLY A 40 -2.13 9.80 -12.03
N TYR A 41 -2.23 10.43 -10.85
CA TYR A 41 -1.44 11.61 -10.52
C TYR A 41 0.07 11.32 -10.57
N TYR A 42 0.53 10.26 -9.89
CA TYR A 42 1.94 9.86 -9.86
C TYR A 42 2.51 9.69 -11.28
N LEU A 43 1.82 8.96 -12.13
CA LEU A 43 2.24 8.77 -13.52
C LEU A 43 2.30 10.09 -14.29
N SER A 44 1.35 11.00 -14.05
CA SER A 44 1.28 12.28 -14.77
C SER A 44 2.43 13.23 -14.46
N VAL A 45 3.02 13.14 -13.25
CA VAL A 45 4.06 14.07 -12.75
C VAL A 45 5.46 13.45 -12.70
N THR A 46 5.62 12.20 -13.15
CA THR A 46 6.90 11.49 -13.14
C THR A 46 7.23 10.89 -14.50
N ASP A 47 8.46 10.42 -14.65
CA ASP A 47 8.95 9.62 -15.78
C ASP A 47 8.45 8.15 -15.74
N ALA A 48 7.83 7.72 -14.64
CA ALA A 48 7.26 6.38 -14.50
C ALA A 48 6.26 6.04 -15.62
N LYS A 49 5.57 7.03 -16.17
CA LYS A 49 4.68 6.86 -17.33
C LYS A 49 5.35 6.27 -18.58
N GLU A 50 6.67 6.35 -18.67
CA GLU A 50 7.42 5.88 -19.83
C GLU A 50 7.68 4.36 -19.76
N TYR A 51 7.65 3.75 -18.57
CA TYR A 51 8.00 2.36 -18.37
C TYR A 51 7.00 1.55 -17.51
N HIS A 52 6.05 2.18 -16.83
CA HIS A 52 5.00 1.44 -16.14
C HIS A 52 4.01 0.85 -17.15
N PRO A 53 3.68 -0.45 -17.04
CA PRO A 53 2.76 -1.08 -17.98
C PRO A 53 1.36 -0.47 -17.85
N GLY A 54 0.71 -0.18 -18.99
CA GLY A 54 -0.63 0.41 -19.05
C GLY A 54 -0.71 1.88 -18.61
N ALA A 55 0.41 2.62 -18.53
CA ALA A 55 0.43 3.97 -17.98
C ALA A 55 -0.54 4.95 -18.67
N SER A 56 -0.64 4.88 -19.99
CA SER A 56 -1.55 5.75 -20.76
C SER A 56 -3.01 5.47 -20.45
N GLU A 57 -3.39 4.20 -20.41
CA GLU A 57 -4.74 3.74 -20.08
C GLU A 57 -5.10 4.10 -18.62
N ILE A 58 -4.16 3.93 -17.69
CA ILE A 58 -4.32 4.31 -16.28
C ILE A 58 -4.60 5.81 -16.18
N MET A 59 -3.75 6.67 -16.77
CA MET A 59 -3.95 8.11 -16.74
C MET A 59 -5.27 8.55 -17.40
N ASN A 60 -5.72 7.86 -18.45
CA ASN A 60 -7.00 8.15 -19.10
C ASN A 60 -8.22 7.71 -18.29
N SER A 61 -8.06 6.73 -17.39
CA SER A 61 -9.14 6.20 -16.55
C SER A 61 -9.25 6.86 -15.17
N MET A 62 -8.26 7.65 -14.76
CA MET A 62 -8.15 8.23 -13.42
C MET A 62 -8.01 9.76 -13.45
N LYS A 63 -8.34 10.40 -12.33
CA LYS A 63 -7.96 11.80 -12.10
C LYS A 63 -6.44 11.90 -11.96
N CYS A 64 -5.83 12.85 -12.68
CA CYS A 64 -4.39 13.14 -12.61
C CYS A 64 -4.06 14.42 -11.83
N ASN A 65 -5.05 15.08 -11.23
CA ASN A 65 -4.86 16.19 -10.32
C ASN A 65 -4.85 15.67 -8.87
N GLY A 66 -3.71 15.74 -8.21
CA GLY A 66 -3.54 15.18 -6.87
C GLY A 66 -4.41 15.85 -5.80
N ASP A 67 -4.64 17.16 -5.88
CA ASP A 67 -5.49 17.88 -4.92
C ASP A 67 -6.96 17.48 -5.07
N GLU A 68 -7.43 17.27 -6.31
CA GLU A 68 -8.78 16.75 -6.55
C GLU A 68 -8.94 15.31 -6.03
N VAL A 69 -7.92 14.46 -6.21
CA VAL A 69 -7.93 13.09 -5.67
C VAL A 69 -7.98 13.11 -4.15
N ILE A 70 -7.17 13.94 -3.50
CA ILE A 70 -7.19 14.10 -2.04
C ILE A 70 -8.56 14.60 -1.57
N HIS A 71 -9.15 15.57 -2.28
CA HIS A 71 -10.49 16.05 -1.97
C HIS A 71 -11.51 14.89 -2.00
N ASP A 72 -11.51 14.07 -3.05
CA ASP A 72 -12.40 12.90 -3.16
C ASP A 72 -12.16 11.92 -2.01
N MET A 73 -10.90 11.59 -1.68
CA MET A 73 -10.55 10.71 -0.56
C MET A 73 -11.09 11.23 0.78
N LEU A 74 -11.16 12.55 0.96
CA LEU A 74 -11.64 13.17 2.19
C LEU A 74 -13.17 13.33 2.24
N THR A 75 -13.84 13.35 1.10
CA THR A 75 -15.29 13.62 1.00
C THR A 75 -16.13 12.37 0.77
N VAL A 76 -15.54 11.27 0.24
CA VAL A 76 -16.27 10.01 0.04
C VAL A 76 -16.84 9.49 1.36
N ASP A 77 -18.11 9.05 1.31
CA ASP A 77 -18.91 8.63 2.49
C ASP A 77 -19.81 7.41 2.22
N THR A 78 -19.45 6.61 1.21
CA THR A 78 -20.20 5.44 0.76
C THR A 78 -20.28 4.30 1.79
N ALA A 79 -19.37 4.28 2.78
CA ALA A 79 -19.35 3.34 3.88
C ALA A 79 -18.83 4.02 5.16
N SER A 80 -19.08 3.41 6.33
CA SER A 80 -18.60 3.97 7.61
C SER A 80 -17.09 3.90 7.78
N ILE A 81 -16.42 2.98 7.03
CA ILE A 81 -14.97 2.87 6.95
C ILE A 81 -14.55 3.04 5.48
N GLN A 82 -13.63 3.94 5.24
CA GLN A 82 -13.01 4.16 3.93
C GLN A 82 -11.55 3.74 4.02
N PHE A 83 -11.16 2.69 3.30
CA PHE A 83 -9.81 2.15 3.29
C PHE A 83 -9.12 2.49 1.96
N PHE A 84 -8.04 3.26 2.01
CA PHE A 84 -7.29 3.69 0.83
C PHE A 84 -5.96 2.97 0.78
N LYS A 85 -5.77 2.10 -0.20
CA LYS A 85 -4.47 1.52 -0.50
C LYS A 85 -3.69 2.48 -1.38
N ASN A 86 -2.55 2.95 -0.90
CA ASN A 86 -1.67 3.88 -1.62
C ASN A 86 -0.22 3.39 -1.61
N MET A 87 0.57 3.90 -2.55
CA MET A 87 2.02 3.82 -2.52
C MET A 87 2.60 5.08 -1.89
N GLY A 88 3.59 4.93 -1.00
CA GLY A 88 4.20 6.07 -0.29
C GLY A 88 4.83 7.09 -1.25
N HIS A 89 5.46 6.63 -2.32
CA HIS A 89 6.07 7.46 -3.35
C HIS A 89 5.07 8.18 -4.28
N HIS A 90 3.76 7.89 -4.18
CA HIS A 90 2.73 8.66 -4.90
C HIS A 90 2.43 10.04 -4.30
N LEU A 91 2.94 10.33 -3.08
CA LEU A 91 2.72 11.62 -2.38
C LEU A 91 3.62 12.78 -2.86
N LEU A 92 4.20 12.68 -4.04
CA LEU A 92 5.11 13.69 -4.59
C LEU A 92 4.44 15.07 -4.67
N LYS A 93 5.09 16.10 -4.08
CA LYS A 93 4.66 17.52 -4.16
C LYS A 93 3.24 17.82 -3.68
N LEU A 94 2.59 16.89 -2.98
CA LEU A 94 1.26 17.08 -2.40
C LEU A 94 1.36 17.63 -0.97
N ASP A 95 0.40 18.46 -0.58
CA ASP A 95 0.22 18.84 0.82
C ASP A 95 -0.16 17.59 1.63
N ARG A 96 0.65 17.28 2.64
CA ARG A 96 0.47 16.11 3.50
C ARG A 96 -0.47 16.35 4.69
N SER A 97 -1.03 17.55 4.84
CA SER A 97 -1.89 17.91 6.00
C SER A 97 -3.16 17.04 6.09
N PHE A 98 -3.64 16.52 4.95
CA PHE A 98 -4.80 15.61 4.90
C PHE A 98 -4.57 14.30 5.67
N LEU A 99 -3.32 13.88 5.88
CA LEU A 99 -2.97 12.66 6.62
C LEU A 99 -3.44 12.71 8.08
N LYS A 100 -3.65 13.92 8.64
CA LYS A 100 -4.26 14.15 9.96
C LYS A 100 -5.75 13.76 10.02
N LYS A 101 -6.39 13.49 8.87
CA LYS A 101 -7.83 13.20 8.78
C LYS A 101 -8.17 11.70 8.87
N GLY A 102 -7.16 10.82 9.00
CA GLY A 102 -7.34 9.39 9.10
C GLY A 102 -6.25 8.70 9.91
N PHE A 103 -6.44 7.40 10.13
CA PHE A 103 -5.41 6.54 10.70
C PHE A 103 -4.46 6.08 9.60
N ASN A 104 -3.16 6.17 9.84
CA ASN A 104 -2.15 5.86 8.83
C ASN A 104 -1.42 4.55 9.15
N ILE A 105 -1.21 3.73 8.12
CA ILE A 105 -0.47 2.48 8.20
C ILE A 105 0.66 2.55 7.18
N ILE A 106 1.90 2.40 7.62
CA ILE A 106 3.04 2.17 6.73
C ILE A 106 3.23 0.66 6.64
N LEU A 107 3.00 0.08 5.47
CA LEU A 107 3.21 -1.34 5.21
C LEU A 107 4.56 -1.53 4.52
N THR A 108 5.48 -2.18 5.21
CA THR A 108 6.83 -2.45 4.70
C THR A 108 7.09 -3.94 4.53
N ARG A 109 8.23 -4.29 3.94
CA ARG A 109 8.67 -5.66 3.71
C ARG A 109 10.18 -5.70 3.65
N ASP A 110 10.79 -6.83 3.97
CA ASP A 110 12.21 -7.09 3.73
C ASP A 110 12.63 -6.67 2.31
N PRO A 111 13.62 -5.75 2.16
CA PRO A 111 14.00 -5.19 0.85
C PRO A 111 14.47 -6.23 -0.15
N LYS A 112 15.23 -7.27 0.29
CA LYS A 112 15.68 -8.33 -0.62
C LYS A 112 14.48 -9.01 -1.30
N ARG A 113 13.49 -9.36 -0.50
CA ARG A 113 12.28 -10.05 -0.99
C ARG A 113 11.46 -9.18 -1.94
N MET A 114 11.37 -7.90 -1.63
CA MET A 114 10.62 -6.94 -2.44
C MET A 114 11.33 -6.71 -3.78
N ILE A 115 12.63 -6.38 -3.77
CA ILE A 115 13.43 -6.09 -4.97
C ILE A 115 13.43 -7.30 -5.91
N VAL A 116 13.69 -8.51 -5.41
CA VAL A 116 13.65 -9.76 -6.22
C VAL A 116 12.27 -9.97 -6.85
N SER A 117 11.18 -9.64 -6.16
CA SER A 117 9.83 -9.75 -6.73
C SER A 117 9.52 -8.66 -7.74
N PHE A 118 10.00 -7.44 -7.51
CA PHE A 118 9.68 -6.28 -8.32
C PHE A 118 10.49 -6.25 -9.63
N SER A 119 11.75 -6.65 -9.59
CA SER A 119 12.64 -6.73 -10.77
C SER A 119 12.17 -7.74 -11.84
N LYS A 120 11.24 -8.64 -11.48
CA LYS A 120 10.60 -9.54 -12.47
C LYS A 120 9.62 -8.81 -13.42
N VAL A 121 9.22 -7.59 -13.06
CA VAL A 121 8.27 -6.77 -13.85
C VAL A 121 8.92 -5.47 -14.33
N ILE A 122 9.65 -4.79 -13.46
CA ILE A 122 10.34 -3.54 -13.78
C ILE A 122 11.84 -3.83 -13.89
N SER A 123 12.39 -3.66 -15.08
CA SER A 123 13.83 -3.80 -15.31
C SER A 123 14.59 -2.61 -14.67
N ASN A 124 15.69 -2.89 -13.99
CA ASN A 124 16.56 -1.89 -13.36
C ASN A 124 15.83 -0.92 -12.42
N PRO A 125 15.10 -1.43 -11.40
CA PRO A 125 14.38 -0.58 -10.47
C PRO A 125 15.32 0.35 -9.70
N THR A 126 14.84 1.55 -9.38
CA THR A 126 15.57 2.55 -8.60
C THR A 126 14.92 2.75 -7.22
N MET A 127 15.56 3.53 -6.35
CA MET A 127 14.98 3.87 -5.03
C MET A 127 13.62 4.59 -5.16
N LYS A 128 13.41 5.37 -6.23
CA LYS A 128 12.12 6.04 -6.50
C LYS A 128 11.00 5.04 -6.78
N ASP A 129 11.31 3.93 -7.47
CA ASP A 129 10.32 2.91 -7.81
C ASP A 129 9.95 2.05 -6.62
N ILE A 130 10.91 1.81 -5.72
CA ILE A 130 10.72 0.92 -4.58
C ILE A 130 10.23 1.63 -3.31
N GLY A 131 10.34 2.95 -3.22
CA GLY A 131 9.66 3.81 -2.24
C GLY A 131 10.08 3.67 -0.77
N TYR A 132 11.22 3.02 -0.43
CA TYR A 132 11.64 2.87 0.98
C TYR A 132 12.05 4.20 1.60
N LYS A 133 12.73 5.06 0.82
CA LYS A 133 13.07 6.41 1.26
C LYS A 133 11.79 7.20 1.58
N ASP A 134 10.80 7.14 0.70
CA ASP A 134 9.53 7.85 0.87
C ASP A 134 8.78 7.35 2.10
N GLN A 135 8.80 6.04 2.39
CA GLN A 135 8.22 5.49 3.61
C GLN A 135 8.93 5.98 4.88
N ALA A 136 10.27 6.04 4.87
CA ALA A 136 11.03 6.54 6.01
C ALA A 136 10.79 8.04 6.25
N GLU A 137 10.74 8.85 5.19
CA GLU A 137 10.38 10.28 5.25
C GLU A 137 8.94 10.47 5.72
N LEU A 138 8.02 9.59 5.33
CA LEU A 138 6.64 9.64 5.78
C LEU A 138 6.52 9.31 7.28
N LYS A 139 7.25 8.30 7.77
CA LYS A 139 7.35 8.01 9.21
C LYS A 139 7.84 9.23 9.98
N GLN A 140 8.94 9.84 9.53
CA GLN A 140 9.51 11.04 10.17
C GLN A 140 8.50 12.21 10.16
N TYR A 141 7.76 12.39 9.08
CA TYR A 141 6.71 13.40 9.02
C TYR A 141 5.59 13.12 10.03
N PHE A 142 5.12 11.87 10.15
CA PHE A 142 4.11 11.51 11.15
C PHE A 142 4.58 11.80 12.57
N GLU A 143 5.82 11.45 12.89
CA GLU A 143 6.43 11.70 14.20
C GLU A 143 6.54 13.20 14.49
N SER A 144 7.01 14.00 13.55
CA SER A 144 7.18 15.46 13.72
C SER A 144 5.86 16.21 13.84
N GLU A 145 4.81 15.74 13.16
CA GLU A 145 3.48 16.38 13.16
C GLU A 145 2.51 15.81 14.21
N GLY A 146 2.96 14.83 14.99
CA GLY A 146 2.12 14.13 15.98
C GLY A 146 0.93 13.42 15.35
N ILE A 147 1.10 12.88 14.13
CA ILE A 147 0.07 12.13 13.42
C ILE A 147 0.08 10.68 13.92
N GLU A 148 -1.10 10.16 14.24
CA GLU A 148 -1.24 8.77 14.68
C GLU A 148 -1.00 7.81 13.51
N PHE A 149 -0.08 6.87 13.67
CA PHE A 149 0.26 5.86 12.68
C PHE A 149 0.75 4.55 13.30
N MET A 150 0.87 3.52 12.47
CA MET A 150 1.61 2.30 12.79
C MET A 150 2.46 1.85 11.61
N VAL A 151 3.59 1.20 11.91
CA VAL A 151 4.37 0.46 10.90
C VAL A 151 4.06 -1.02 11.04
N VAL A 152 3.83 -1.68 9.92
CA VAL A 152 3.52 -3.12 9.86
C VAL A 152 4.46 -3.78 8.85
N ASP A 153 5.13 -4.84 9.26
CA ASP A 153 5.87 -5.67 8.33
C ASP A 153 4.95 -6.74 7.71
N SER A 154 5.05 -6.91 6.41
CA SER A 154 4.31 -7.95 5.68
C SER A 154 4.60 -9.36 6.18
N LYS A 155 5.81 -9.60 6.74
CA LYS A 155 6.19 -10.87 7.36
C LYS A 155 5.30 -11.18 8.56
N ASP A 156 5.06 -10.19 9.42
CA ASP A 156 4.25 -10.40 10.63
C ASP A 156 2.79 -10.73 10.27
N ILE A 157 2.26 -10.04 9.24
CA ILE A 157 0.92 -10.37 8.73
C ILE A 157 0.86 -11.81 8.20
N LEU A 158 1.88 -12.25 7.46
CA LEU A 158 1.89 -13.60 6.86
C LEU A 158 2.17 -14.70 7.88
N LEU A 159 2.85 -14.40 8.99
CA LEU A 159 3.10 -15.34 10.08
C LEU A 159 1.83 -15.56 10.93
N ASP A 160 1.10 -14.50 11.23
CA ASP A 160 -0.12 -14.55 12.02
C ASP A 160 -1.13 -13.48 11.53
N PRO A 161 -1.86 -13.78 10.46
CA PRO A 161 -2.81 -12.83 9.87
C PRO A 161 -3.89 -12.38 10.86
N ARG A 162 -4.41 -13.31 11.68
CA ARG A 162 -5.49 -13.02 12.63
C ARG A 162 -5.07 -12.00 13.68
N ASN A 163 -3.95 -12.22 14.34
CA ASN A 163 -3.49 -11.30 15.39
C ASN A 163 -2.97 -10.00 14.81
N SER A 164 -2.33 -10.02 13.63
CA SER A 164 -1.94 -8.81 12.92
C SER A 164 -3.13 -7.93 12.56
N LEU A 165 -4.20 -8.51 12.01
CA LEU A 165 -5.43 -7.79 11.68
C LEU A 165 -6.15 -7.28 12.94
N LYS A 166 -6.21 -8.07 14.02
CA LYS A 166 -6.75 -7.60 15.31
C LYS A 166 -6.01 -6.37 15.82
N ASN A 167 -4.68 -6.38 15.75
CA ASN A 167 -3.86 -5.25 16.17
C ASN A 167 -4.09 -4.02 15.27
N ILE A 168 -4.13 -4.19 13.95
CA ILE A 168 -4.44 -3.11 13.01
C ILE A 168 -5.82 -2.51 13.31
N CYS A 169 -6.85 -3.33 13.45
CA CYS A 169 -8.20 -2.88 13.74
C CYS A 169 -8.28 -2.14 15.09
N MET A 170 -7.65 -2.69 16.13
CA MET A 170 -7.59 -2.05 17.45
C MET A 170 -6.94 -0.67 17.39
N LYS A 171 -5.79 -0.54 16.73
CA LYS A 171 -5.08 0.73 16.54
C LYS A 171 -5.89 1.71 15.68
N ALA A 172 -6.56 1.22 14.65
CA ALA A 172 -7.47 2.03 13.83
C ALA A 172 -8.77 2.40 14.56
N GLY A 173 -9.06 1.86 15.73
CA GLY A 173 -10.28 2.12 16.48
C GLY A 173 -11.54 1.55 15.84
N ILE A 174 -11.43 0.37 15.20
CA ILE A 174 -12.52 -0.39 14.60
C ILE A 174 -12.55 -1.83 15.14
N PRO A 175 -13.70 -2.51 15.18
CA PRO A 175 -13.74 -3.91 15.58
C PRO A 175 -13.08 -4.79 14.52
N PHE A 176 -12.43 -5.87 14.96
CA PHE A 176 -11.97 -6.93 14.06
C PHE A 176 -13.18 -7.74 13.55
N ASP A 177 -13.12 -8.15 12.28
CA ASP A 177 -14.13 -9.01 11.64
C ASP A 177 -13.43 -10.26 11.10
N GLU A 178 -13.97 -11.44 11.42
CA GLU A 178 -13.43 -12.74 10.96
C GLU A 178 -13.48 -12.87 9.43
N ALA A 179 -14.43 -12.21 8.76
CA ALA A 179 -14.52 -12.19 7.30
C ALA A 179 -13.25 -11.68 6.64
N MET A 180 -12.46 -10.84 7.33
CA MET A 180 -11.18 -10.31 6.82
C MET A 180 -10.12 -11.38 6.52
N LEU A 181 -10.30 -12.61 6.97
CA LEU A 181 -9.28 -13.67 6.84
C LEU A 181 -9.33 -14.43 5.51
N SER A 182 -10.42 -14.34 4.77
CA SER A 182 -10.60 -15.08 3.51
C SER A 182 -11.47 -14.32 2.51
N TRP A 183 -11.31 -14.63 1.24
CA TRP A 183 -12.05 -14.05 0.12
C TRP A 183 -12.17 -15.07 -1.03
N GLU A 184 -13.10 -14.82 -1.95
CA GLU A 184 -13.24 -15.63 -3.16
C GLU A 184 -12.11 -15.32 -4.16
N LYS A 185 -11.67 -16.35 -4.91
CA LYS A 185 -10.73 -16.18 -6.03
C LYS A 185 -11.30 -15.31 -7.13
N GLY A 186 -10.44 -14.55 -7.77
CA GLY A 186 -10.77 -13.77 -8.95
C GLY A 186 -10.48 -12.29 -8.79
N ALA A 187 -10.72 -11.58 -9.88
CA ALA A 187 -10.68 -10.12 -9.92
C ALA A 187 -11.88 -9.53 -9.19
N ARG A 188 -11.72 -8.35 -8.63
CA ARG A 188 -12.76 -7.66 -7.86
C ARG A 188 -13.15 -6.34 -8.54
N PRO A 189 -14.38 -5.87 -8.33
CA PRO A 189 -14.81 -4.58 -8.87
C PRO A 189 -13.96 -3.39 -8.41
N GLU A 190 -13.32 -3.51 -7.25
CA GLU A 190 -12.45 -2.49 -6.68
C GLU A 190 -11.05 -2.45 -7.27
N ASP A 191 -10.65 -3.47 -8.04
CA ASP A 191 -9.33 -3.52 -8.67
C ASP A 191 -9.19 -2.43 -9.73
N GLY A 192 -8.05 -1.72 -9.69
CA GLY A 192 -7.70 -0.82 -10.76
C GLY A 192 -7.33 -1.58 -12.05
N ILE A 193 -7.38 -0.90 -13.19
CA ILE A 193 -7.09 -1.50 -14.50
C ILE A 193 -5.65 -2.06 -14.59
N TRP A 194 -4.74 -1.62 -13.73
CA TRP A 194 -3.37 -2.16 -13.61
C TRP A 194 -3.31 -3.56 -13.01
N ALA A 195 -4.44 -4.10 -12.51
CA ALA A 195 -4.52 -5.41 -11.90
C ALA A 195 -4.05 -6.53 -12.85
N GLU A 196 -4.27 -6.39 -14.16
CA GLU A 196 -3.82 -7.36 -15.18
C GLU A 196 -2.28 -7.56 -15.16
N PHE A 197 -1.50 -6.52 -14.81
CA PHE A 197 -0.04 -6.57 -14.74
C PHE A 197 0.48 -7.04 -13.39
N TRP A 198 -0.27 -6.76 -12.29
CA TRP A 198 0.27 -6.87 -10.93
C TRP A 198 -0.43 -7.89 -10.05
N TYR A 199 -1.72 -8.25 -10.32
CA TYR A 199 -2.59 -8.94 -9.35
C TYR A 199 -2.75 -10.44 -9.60
N LYS A 200 -2.01 -11.03 -10.53
CA LYS A 200 -2.07 -12.46 -10.85
C LYS A 200 -2.05 -13.38 -9.61
N ASN A 201 -1.20 -13.07 -8.63
CA ASN A 201 -1.07 -13.90 -7.44
C ASN A 201 -2.26 -13.75 -6.50
N ILE A 202 -2.74 -12.52 -6.30
CA ILE A 202 -3.88 -12.28 -5.41
C ILE A 202 -5.18 -12.83 -6.01
N HIS A 203 -5.38 -12.73 -7.32
CA HIS A 203 -6.53 -13.31 -8.00
C HIS A 203 -6.61 -14.84 -7.87
N ASN A 204 -5.48 -15.50 -7.60
CA ASN A 204 -5.42 -16.96 -7.39
C ASN A 204 -5.43 -17.34 -5.90
N SER A 205 -5.62 -16.40 -4.99
CA SER A 205 -5.65 -16.65 -3.54
C SER A 205 -7.06 -16.59 -2.98
N GLU A 206 -7.26 -17.24 -1.83
CA GLU A 206 -8.50 -17.26 -1.06
C GLU A 206 -8.29 -16.75 0.38
N GLY A 207 -7.12 -16.15 0.65
CA GLY A 207 -6.70 -15.67 1.96
C GLY A 207 -5.22 -15.36 1.98
N PHE A 208 -4.69 -15.14 3.18
CA PHE A 208 -3.28 -14.89 3.39
C PHE A 208 -2.46 -16.14 3.12
N LEU A 209 -1.47 -16.05 2.24
CA LEU A 209 -0.52 -17.12 2.00
C LEU A 209 0.41 -17.28 3.22
N HIS A 210 0.75 -18.51 3.56
CA HIS A 210 1.74 -18.75 4.60
C HIS A 210 3.09 -18.14 4.24
N TYR A 211 3.74 -17.52 5.24
CA TYR A 211 5.08 -17.01 5.06
C TYR A 211 6.04 -18.13 4.66
N GLN A 212 6.78 -17.91 3.58
CA GLN A 212 7.86 -18.78 3.15
C GLN A 212 9.13 -17.97 3.03
N GLU A 213 10.25 -18.51 3.53
CA GLU A 213 11.55 -17.87 3.29
C GLU A 213 11.86 -17.86 1.79
N ASN A 214 12.22 -16.70 1.28
CA ASN A 214 12.69 -16.59 -0.09
C ASN A 214 14.19 -16.96 -0.13
N LYS A 215 14.50 -18.01 -0.89
CA LYS A 215 15.88 -18.48 -1.11
C LYS A 215 16.50 -17.89 -2.38
N GLU A 216 15.75 -17.11 -3.15
CA GLU A 216 16.28 -16.47 -4.35
C GLU A 216 17.34 -15.43 -3.97
N ASP A 217 18.48 -15.46 -4.67
CA ASP A 217 19.51 -14.46 -4.50
C ASP A 217 19.17 -13.18 -5.27
N ILE A 218 19.65 -12.06 -4.72
CA ILE A 218 19.53 -10.79 -5.41
C ILE A 218 20.55 -10.73 -6.56
N ALA A 219 20.14 -10.19 -7.69
CA ALA A 219 21.03 -9.97 -8.82
C ALA A 219 22.16 -8.99 -8.44
N GLN A 220 23.34 -9.22 -8.97
CA GLN A 220 24.56 -8.53 -8.53
C GLN A 220 24.50 -7.00 -8.74
N ASP A 221 23.86 -6.57 -9.81
CA ASP A 221 23.59 -5.18 -10.16
C ASP A 221 22.57 -4.50 -9.23
N LEU A 222 21.76 -5.25 -8.53
CA LEU A 222 20.76 -4.75 -7.57
C LEU A 222 21.25 -4.73 -6.11
N ILE A 223 22.46 -5.22 -5.83
CA ILE A 223 23.05 -5.20 -4.48
C ILE A 223 23.12 -3.77 -3.90
N PRO A 224 23.62 -2.75 -4.62
CA PRO A 224 23.67 -1.40 -4.08
C PRO A 224 22.29 -0.83 -3.71
N LEU A 225 21.27 -1.11 -4.53
CA LEU A 225 19.90 -0.72 -4.25
C LEU A 225 19.37 -1.39 -2.98
N HIS A 226 19.66 -2.69 -2.82
CA HIS A 226 19.28 -3.45 -1.62
C HIS A 226 19.95 -2.89 -0.35
N GLU A 227 21.24 -2.61 -0.40
CA GLU A 227 21.99 -2.04 0.72
C GLU A 227 21.45 -0.67 1.14
N GLU A 228 21.11 0.18 0.18
CA GLU A 228 20.48 1.47 0.45
C GLU A 228 19.08 1.30 1.05
N ALA A 229 18.23 0.47 0.44
CA ALA A 229 16.88 0.20 0.91
C ALA A 229 16.85 -0.40 2.32
N SER A 230 17.83 -1.25 2.65
CA SER A 230 17.95 -1.86 3.98
C SER A 230 18.16 -0.84 5.09
N LYS A 231 18.87 0.26 4.82
CA LYS A 231 19.05 1.36 5.79
C LYS A 231 17.72 2.03 6.13
N TYR A 232 16.87 2.27 5.13
CA TYR A 232 15.54 2.84 5.35
C TYR A 232 14.59 1.84 6.02
N TYR A 233 14.63 0.57 5.61
CA TYR A 233 13.86 -0.49 6.25
C TYR A 233 14.20 -0.62 7.74
N ASP A 234 15.47 -0.55 8.09
CA ASP A 234 15.92 -0.54 9.48
C ASP A 234 15.34 0.63 10.28
N THR A 235 15.24 1.82 9.69
CA THR A 235 14.62 2.96 10.36
C THR A 235 13.11 2.84 10.52
N LEU A 236 12.45 2.09 9.62
CA LEU A 236 11.02 1.81 9.70
C LEU A 236 10.70 0.79 10.79
N THR A 237 11.51 -0.25 10.94
CA THR A 237 11.23 -1.41 11.80
C THR A 237 11.90 -1.37 13.18
N LYS A 238 12.90 -0.51 13.38
CA LYS A 238 13.45 -0.28 14.72
C LYS A 238 12.47 0.59 15.54
N LEU A 239 12.11 0.05 16.69
CA LEU A 239 11.33 0.73 17.74
C LEU A 239 12.17 1.79 18.44
#